data_85f4d18c33fad214d4116c29d2a02407
#
_entry.id   85f4d18c33fad214d4116c29d2a02407
#
_cell.length_a   1.000
_cell.length_b   1.000
_cell.length_c   1.000
_cell.angle_alpha   90.00
_cell.angle_beta   90.00
_cell.angle_gamma   90.00
#
_symmetry.space_group_name_H-M   'P 1'
#
loop_
_entity.id
_entity.type
_entity.pdbx_description
1 polymer ?
#
loop_
_entity_poly.entity_id
_entity_poly.type
_entity_poly.pdbx_seq_one_letter_code
_entity_poly.pdbx_strand_id
1 'polypeptide(L)'
;MDLSDLPSLIQQLSTKKVPDASNMCFGIVVSENKAEISGTLLSGCVRTLEKYGTMPENIHVKTVPDAFELVYGANQMTLTGNYDAVILLGCIVRGETAQFDVQCQSIAHGISILSAKKETPI
;
A
#
# COMPACT_ATOMS: atom_id res chain seq x y z
N MET A 1 -9.82 5.27 25.25
CA MET A 1 -11.23 4.87 25.07
C MET A 1 -11.81 4.41 26.39
N ASP A 2 -13.02 4.85 26.71
CA ASP A 2 -13.76 4.40 27.89
C ASP A 2 -14.45 3.07 27.57
N LEU A 3 -14.39 2.12 28.49
CA LEU A 3 -15.02 0.81 28.31
C LEU A 3 -16.55 0.88 28.24
N SER A 4 -17.16 1.97 28.72
CA SER A 4 -18.60 2.17 28.58
C SER A 4 -19.03 2.32 27.11
N ASP A 5 -18.10 2.70 26.23
CA ASP A 5 -18.37 2.86 24.81
C ASP A 5 -18.09 1.58 23.99
N LEU A 6 -17.67 0.50 24.67
CA LEU A 6 -17.29 -0.73 24.00
C LEU A 6 -18.40 -1.34 23.12
N PRO A 7 -19.67 -1.42 23.56
CA PRO A 7 -20.73 -1.95 22.69
C PRO A 7 -20.91 -1.15 21.40
N SER A 8 -20.83 0.17 21.50
CA SER A 8 -20.93 1.07 20.35
C SER A 8 -19.77 0.85 19.37
N LEU A 9 -18.55 0.72 19.90
CA LEU A 9 -17.36 0.46 19.08
C LEU A 9 -17.47 -0.89 18.37
N ILE A 10 -17.92 -1.93 19.06
CA ILE A 10 -18.09 -3.25 18.44
C ILE A 10 -19.08 -3.17 17.28
N GLN A 11 -20.19 -2.46 17.45
CA GLN A 11 -21.15 -2.27 16.39
C GLN A 11 -20.56 -1.51 15.21
N GLN A 12 -19.78 -0.44 15.46
CA GLN A 12 -19.09 0.32 14.42
C GLN A 12 -18.13 -0.56 13.63
N LEU A 13 -17.38 -1.44 14.29
CA LEU A 13 -16.44 -2.34 13.64
C LEU A 13 -17.15 -3.31 12.69
N SER A 14 -18.34 -3.77 13.04
CA SER A 14 -19.08 -4.73 12.22
C SER A 14 -19.85 -4.08 11.07
N THR A 15 -20.14 -2.77 11.16
CA THR A 15 -20.92 -2.04 10.15
C THR A 15 -20.15 -0.93 9.45
N LYS A 16 -18.83 -0.90 9.64
CA LYS A 16 -17.99 0.18 9.12
C LYS A 16 -18.05 0.25 7.59
N LYS A 17 -18.33 1.43 7.08
CA LYS A 17 -18.32 1.70 5.64
C LYS A 17 -16.98 2.28 5.22
N VAL A 18 -16.63 2.10 3.95
CA VAL A 18 -15.45 2.71 3.37
C VAL A 18 -15.64 4.23 3.34
N PRO A 19 -14.68 5.00 3.87
CA PRO A 19 -14.82 6.46 3.90
C PRO A 19 -14.69 7.07 2.52
N ASP A 20 -15.19 8.31 2.39
CA ASP A 20 -14.98 9.13 1.20
C ASP A 20 -13.52 9.56 1.12
N ALA A 21 -12.87 9.30 0.01
CA ALA A 21 -11.46 9.58 -0.22
C ALA A 21 -11.23 10.81 -1.13
N SER A 22 -12.24 11.65 -1.31
CA SER A 22 -12.17 12.80 -2.24
C SER A 22 -11.11 13.83 -1.86
N ASN A 23 -10.78 13.94 -0.57
CA ASN A 23 -9.77 14.88 -0.08
C ASN A 23 -8.45 14.19 0.30
N MET A 24 -8.25 12.95 -0.15
CA MET A 24 -7.06 12.18 0.18
C MET A 24 -6.09 12.13 -0.99
N CYS A 25 -4.80 12.01 -0.66
CA CYS A 25 -3.72 11.89 -1.63
C CYS A 25 -2.96 10.59 -1.36
N PHE A 26 -2.71 9.81 -2.41
CA PHE A 26 -2.08 8.50 -2.29
C PHE A 26 -0.83 8.40 -3.15
N GLY A 27 0.20 7.79 -2.59
CA GLY A 27 1.36 7.34 -3.35
C GLY A 27 1.24 5.85 -3.63
N ILE A 28 1.60 5.44 -4.83
CA ILE A 28 1.62 4.03 -5.22
C ILE A 28 3.00 3.72 -5.74
N VAL A 29 3.64 2.67 -5.19
CA VAL A 29 4.88 2.12 -5.72
C VAL A 29 4.56 0.76 -6.31
N VAL A 30 4.86 0.57 -7.59
CA VAL A 30 4.58 -0.66 -8.30
C VAL A 30 5.85 -1.24 -8.90
N SER A 31 6.07 -2.54 -8.76
CA SER A 31 7.22 -3.20 -9.37
C SER A 31 6.95 -3.48 -10.87
N GLU A 32 8.01 -3.35 -11.68
CA GLU A 32 7.90 -3.53 -13.13
C GLU A 32 7.96 -5.00 -13.55
N ASN A 33 8.56 -5.85 -12.73
CA ASN A 33 8.64 -7.27 -13.02
C ASN A 33 7.24 -7.89 -13.07
N LYS A 34 7.05 -8.89 -13.94
CA LYS A 34 5.74 -9.50 -14.14
C LYS A 34 4.68 -8.46 -14.46
N ALA A 35 4.93 -7.65 -15.49
CA ALA A 35 4.14 -6.46 -15.84
C ALA A 35 2.64 -6.74 -15.98
N GLU A 36 2.26 -7.93 -16.47
CA GLU A 36 0.85 -8.29 -16.61
C GLU A 36 0.14 -8.35 -15.26
N ILE A 37 0.82 -8.90 -14.25
CA ILE A 37 0.27 -9.01 -12.90
C ILE A 37 0.29 -7.64 -12.22
N SER A 38 1.43 -6.97 -12.23
CA SER A 38 1.59 -5.66 -11.60
C SER A 38 0.67 -4.62 -12.22
N GLY A 39 0.51 -4.64 -13.54
CA GLY A 39 -0.39 -3.74 -14.24
C GLY A 39 -1.86 -3.95 -13.86
N THR A 40 -2.27 -5.20 -13.69
CA THR A 40 -3.64 -5.53 -13.24
C THR A 40 -3.86 -5.03 -11.81
N LEU A 41 -2.88 -5.22 -10.93
CA LEU A 41 -2.95 -4.71 -9.55
C LEU A 41 -3.06 -3.18 -9.53
N LEU A 42 -2.22 -2.52 -10.33
CA LEU A 42 -2.23 -1.05 -10.42
C LEU A 42 -3.58 -0.53 -10.92
N SER A 43 -4.10 -1.13 -11.99
CA SER A 43 -5.39 -0.75 -12.55
C SER A 43 -6.52 -0.90 -11.52
N GLY A 44 -6.54 -2.02 -10.80
CA GLY A 44 -7.54 -2.26 -9.74
C GLY A 44 -7.42 -1.25 -8.60
N CYS A 45 -6.19 -0.95 -8.20
CA CYS A 45 -5.92 0.01 -7.14
C CYS A 45 -6.42 1.41 -7.51
N VAL A 46 -6.03 1.89 -8.70
CA VAL A 46 -6.42 3.23 -9.17
C VAL A 46 -7.94 3.34 -9.30
N ARG A 47 -8.57 2.34 -9.92
CA ARG A 47 -10.03 2.35 -10.09
C ARG A 47 -10.77 2.35 -8.76
N THR A 48 -10.25 1.64 -7.76
CA THR A 48 -10.87 1.60 -6.43
C THR A 48 -10.74 2.95 -5.74
N LEU A 49 -9.57 3.58 -5.80
CA LEU A 49 -9.38 4.91 -5.22
C LEU A 49 -10.31 5.93 -5.87
N GLU A 50 -10.42 5.91 -7.19
CA GLU A 50 -11.31 6.81 -7.92
C GLU A 50 -12.78 6.54 -7.60
N LYS A 51 -13.16 5.28 -7.44
CA LYS A 51 -14.52 4.89 -7.05
C LYS A 51 -14.94 5.54 -5.73
N TYR A 52 -14.00 5.66 -4.79
CA TYR A 52 -14.27 6.29 -3.50
C TYR A 52 -13.91 7.77 -3.46
N GLY A 53 -13.70 8.38 -4.61
CA GLY A 53 -13.66 9.82 -4.76
C GLY A 53 -12.28 10.44 -4.98
N THR A 54 -11.19 9.68 -4.90
CA THR A 54 -9.86 10.25 -5.05
C THR A 54 -9.67 10.83 -6.45
N MET A 55 -9.24 12.09 -6.50
CA MET A 55 -8.99 12.78 -7.77
C MET A 55 -7.74 12.22 -8.44
N PRO A 56 -7.71 12.08 -9.78
CA PRO A 56 -6.53 11.54 -10.47
C PRO A 56 -5.23 12.27 -10.17
N GLU A 57 -5.27 13.58 -10.01
CA GLU A 57 -4.08 14.38 -9.67
C GLU A 57 -3.55 14.11 -8.26
N ASN A 58 -4.33 13.43 -7.42
CA ASN A 58 -3.94 13.05 -6.06
C ASN A 58 -3.50 11.59 -5.95
N ILE A 59 -3.29 10.93 -7.08
CA ILE A 59 -2.77 9.56 -7.15
C ILE A 59 -1.43 9.62 -7.87
N HIS A 60 -0.34 9.43 -7.12
CA HIS A 60 1.01 9.53 -7.65
C HIS A 60 1.64 8.14 -7.74
N VAL A 61 2.04 7.73 -8.92
CA VAL A 61 2.59 6.39 -9.17
C VAL A 61 4.08 6.49 -9.45
N LYS A 62 4.85 5.65 -8.77
CA LYS A 62 6.28 5.44 -9.04
C LYS A 62 6.51 3.97 -9.33
N THR A 63 7.43 3.69 -10.23
CA THR A 63 7.80 2.31 -10.56
C THR A 63 9.17 1.97 -9.99
N VAL A 64 9.35 0.70 -9.65
CA VAL A 64 10.65 0.14 -9.24
C VAL A 64 10.88 -1.15 -10.04
N PRO A 65 12.14 -1.57 -10.25
CA PRO A 65 12.41 -2.72 -11.11
C PRO A 65 11.81 -4.04 -10.61
N ASP A 66 11.89 -4.32 -9.32
CA ASP A 66 11.46 -5.59 -8.75
C ASP A 66 10.83 -5.36 -7.38
N ALA A 67 10.18 -6.39 -6.84
CA ALA A 67 9.52 -6.31 -5.54
C ALA A 67 10.50 -5.95 -4.41
N PHE A 68 11.76 -6.35 -4.53
CA PHE A 68 12.79 -6.03 -3.53
C PHE A 68 12.95 -4.51 -3.33
N GLU A 69 12.81 -3.71 -4.39
CA GLU A 69 12.96 -2.27 -4.33
C GLU A 69 11.71 -1.53 -3.86
N LEU A 70 10.61 -2.24 -3.58
CA LEU A 70 9.39 -1.61 -3.07
C LEU A 70 9.62 -0.87 -1.75
N VAL A 71 10.45 -1.43 -0.88
CA VAL A 71 10.77 -0.79 0.41
C VAL A 71 11.49 0.54 0.18
N TYR A 72 12.46 0.55 -0.73
CA TYR A 72 13.16 1.78 -1.11
C TYR A 72 12.19 2.82 -1.67
N GLY A 73 11.33 2.39 -2.61
CA GLY A 73 10.34 3.29 -3.21
C GLY A 73 9.37 3.86 -2.18
N ALA A 74 8.91 3.03 -1.26
CA ALA A 74 8.04 3.48 -0.18
C ALA A 74 8.72 4.53 0.69
N ASN A 75 9.97 4.30 1.06
CA ASN A 75 10.73 5.26 1.85
C ASN A 75 10.88 6.59 1.12
N GLN A 76 11.21 6.56 -0.15
CA GLN A 76 11.36 7.78 -0.96
C GLN A 76 10.04 8.56 -1.03
N MET A 77 8.93 7.90 -1.25
CA MET A 77 7.63 8.57 -1.31
C MET A 77 7.26 9.22 0.02
N THR A 78 7.51 8.54 1.13
CA THR A 78 7.22 9.10 2.46
C THR A 78 8.10 10.29 2.81
N LEU A 79 9.28 10.41 2.20
CA LEU A 79 10.18 11.54 2.42
C LEU A 79 9.81 12.76 1.58
N THR A 80 9.28 12.55 0.37
CA THR A 80 9.11 13.62 -0.62
C THR A 80 7.67 14.06 -0.83
N GLY A 81 6.70 13.35 -0.25
CA GLY A 81 5.28 13.66 -0.47
C GLY A 81 4.48 13.68 0.82
N ASN A 82 3.35 14.37 0.77
CA ASN A 82 2.38 14.40 1.87
C ASN A 82 1.22 13.49 1.47
N TYR A 83 1.38 12.21 1.74
CA TYR A 83 0.39 11.20 1.40
C TYR A 83 -0.38 10.76 2.63
N ASP A 84 -1.66 10.49 2.44
CA ASP A 84 -2.49 9.88 3.47
C ASP A 84 -2.15 8.40 3.63
N ALA A 85 -1.67 7.78 2.56
CA ALA A 85 -1.12 6.41 2.60
C ALA A 85 -0.23 6.18 1.38
N VAL A 86 0.70 5.24 1.51
CA VAL A 86 1.52 4.74 0.40
C VAL A 86 1.18 3.27 0.20
N ILE A 87 0.82 2.89 -1.02
CA ILE A 87 0.40 1.54 -1.37
C ILE A 87 1.51 0.89 -2.18
N LEU A 88 1.92 -0.31 -1.78
CA LEU A 88 2.95 -1.07 -2.48
C LEU A 88 2.32 -2.21 -3.25
N LEU A 89 2.61 -2.28 -4.54
CA LEU A 89 2.10 -3.32 -5.42
C LEU A 89 3.26 -4.04 -6.08
N GLY A 90 3.35 -5.34 -5.85
CA GLY A 90 4.42 -6.15 -6.40
C GLY A 90 4.02 -7.59 -6.56
N CYS A 91 4.91 -8.34 -7.19
CA CYS A 91 4.69 -9.75 -7.44
C CYS A 91 6.00 -10.51 -7.24
N ILE A 92 5.95 -11.58 -6.47
CA ILE A 92 7.07 -12.49 -6.27
C ILE A 92 6.58 -13.87 -6.66
N VAL A 93 7.26 -14.49 -7.62
CA VAL A 93 6.86 -15.81 -8.12
C VAL A 93 7.77 -16.88 -7.52
N ARG A 94 7.16 -17.94 -6.98
CA ARG A 94 7.91 -19.06 -6.45
C ARG A 94 8.61 -19.81 -7.59
N GLY A 95 9.94 -19.91 -7.48
CA GLY A 95 10.77 -20.67 -8.41
C GLY A 95 11.27 -21.97 -7.77
N GLU A 96 12.29 -22.53 -8.38
CA GLU A 96 12.89 -23.81 -7.93
C GLU A 96 13.89 -23.62 -6.78
N THR A 97 14.30 -22.37 -6.51
CA THR A 97 15.30 -22.07 -5.48
C THR A 97 14.63 -21.52 -4.22
N ALA A 98 15.40 -21.42 -3.14
CA ALA A 98 14.96 -20.81 -1.88
C ALA A 98 14.83 -19.29 -1.97
N GLN A 99 15.14 -18.70 -3.11
CA GLN A 99 15.13 -17.24 -3.30
C GLN A 99 13.76 -16.63 -3.01
N PHE A 100 12.69 -17.32 -3.36
CA PHE A 100 11.33 -16.85 -3.11
C PHE A 100 11.10 -16.60 -1.61
N ASP A 101 11.43 -17.57 -0.77
CA ASP A 101 11.20 -17.44 0.68
C ASP A 101 12.07 -16.35 1.28
N VAL A 102 13.33 -16.26 0.85
CA VAL A 102 14.25 -15.22 1.32
C VAL A 102 13.74 -13.82 0.92
N GLN A 103 13.32 -13.65 -0.32
CA GLN A 103 12.79 -12.36 -0.79
C GLN A 103 11.52 -11.96 -0.05
N CYS A 104 10.57 -12.89 0.12
CA CYS A 104 9.33 -12.62 0.82
C CYS A 104 9.59 -12.16 2.26
N GLN A 105 10.46 -12.86 2.96
CA GLN A 105 10.82 -12.51 4.34
C GLN A 105 11.52 -11.17 4.42
N SER A 106 12.48 -10.91 3.53
CA SER A 106 13.23 -9.66 3.53
C SER A 106 12.34 -8.46 3.23
N ILE A 107 11.45 -8.59 2.25
CA ILE A 107 10.53 -7.51 1.87
C ILE A 107 9.52 -7.27 3.00
N ALA A 108 8.92 -8.30 3.54
CA ALA A 108 7.96 -8.19 4.63
C ALA A 108 8.59 -7.54 5.86
N HIS A 109 9.81 -7.93 6.20
CA HIS A 109 10.56 -7.37 7.31
C HIS A 109 10.86 -5.87 7.07
N GLY A 110 11.32 -5.53 5.88
CA GLY A 110 11.60 -4.13 5.52
C GLY A 110 10.37 -3.25 5.57
N ILE A 111 9.25 -3.72 5.03
CA ILE A 111 7.98 -2.99 5.07
C ILE A 111 7.51 -2.82 6.51
N SER A 112 7.62 -3.86 7.33
CA SER A 112 7.22 -3.83 8.74
C SER A 112 8.00 -2.77 9.52
N ILE A 113 9.32 -2.73 9.36
CA ILE A 113 10.16 -1.73 10.02
C ILE A 113 9.81 -0.33 9.56
N LEU A 114 9.66 -0.16 8.25
CA LEU A 114 9.34 1.14 7.67
C LEU A 114 7.98 1.65 8.15
N SER A 115 6.98 0.77 8.17
CA SER A 115 5.64 1.12 8.62
C SER A 115 5.63 1.56 10.08
N ALA A 116 6.46 0.94 10.92
CA ALA A 116 6.55 1.29 12.34
C ALA A 116 7.21 2.65 12.57
N LYS A 117 8.06 3.11 11.64
CA LYS A 117 8.83 4.35 11.79
C LYS A 117 8.19 5.56 11.12
N LYS A 118 7.33 5.34 10.14
CA LYS A 118 6.74 6.44 9.37
C LYS A 118 5.38 6.82 9.91
N GLU A 119 5.06 8.11 9.84
CA GLU A 119 3.74 8.59 10.17
C GLU A 119 2.72 8.24 9.09
N THR A 120 3.18 8.17 7.83
CA THR A 120 2.33 7.78 6.71
C THR A 120 2.13 6.26 6.70
N PRO A 121 0.89 5.78 6.70
CA PRO A 121 0.61 4.35 6.55
C PRO A 121 1.16 3.78 5.25
N ILE A 122 1.71 2.60 5.34
CA ILE A 122 2.24 1.87 4.18
C ILE A 122 1.57 0.50 4.12
#